data_cc6d89902bb34bf9869f7137046505fc
#
_entry.id   cc6d89902bb34bf9869f7137046505fc
#
_cell.length_a   1.000
_cell.length_b   1.000
_cell.length_c   1.000
_cell.angle_alpha   90.00
_cell.angle_beta   90.00
_cell.angle_gamma   90.00
#
_symmetry.space_group_name_H-M   'P 1'
#
loop_
_entity.id
_entity.type
_entity.pdbx_description
1 polymer ?
#
loop_
_entity_poly.entity_id
_entity_poly.type
_entity_poly.pdbx_seq_one_letter_code
_entity_poly.pdbx_strand_id
1 'polypeptide(L)'
;MDNVRRQVLGYRNFNRKSDGKPLTVITVIWQCTPEDNQHGSFGNRYRDIFVPDELVGTLKPDCIGQELVLQYELGGFGSPVVTDITFKPWK
;
A
#
# COMPACT_ATOMS: atom_id res chain seq x y z
N MET A 1 -5.85 -3.21 16.69
CA MET A 1 -5.70 -4.02 15.47
C MET A 1 -6.40 -3.32 14.31
N ASP A 2 -5.76 -3.28 13.17
CA ASP A 2 -6.28 -2.58 12.00
C ASP A 2 -7.18 -3.52 11.20
N ASN A 3 -8.48 -3.25 11.20
CA ASN A 3 -9.48 -4.02 10.47
C ASN A 3 -9.83 -3.37 9.12
N VAL A 4 -9.07 -2.37 8.72
CA VAL A 4 -9.34 -1.64 7.49
C VAL A 4 -8.88 -2.48 6.30
N ARG A 5 -9.79 -2.67 5.36
CA ARG A 5 -9.47 -3.33 4.09
C ARG A 5 -9.00 -2.28 3.11
N ARG A 6 -7.88 -2.55 2.45
CA ARG A 6 -7.31 -1.66 1.46
C ARG A 6 -7.47 -2.26 0.07
N GLN A 7 -8.07 -1.49 -0.83
CA GLN A 7 -8.24 -1.91 -2.22
C GLN A 7 -7.20 -1.21 -3.08
N VAL A 8 -6.59 -1.95 -3.99
CA VAL A 8 -5.59 -1.39 -4.91
C VAL A 8 -6.29 -0.49 -5.92
N LEU A 9 -5.96 0.80 -5.91
CA LEU A 9 -6.46 1.75 -6.88
C LEU A 9 -5.62 1.73 -8.16
N GLY A 10 -4.33 1.52 -8.02
CA GLY A 10 -3.40 1.45 -9.13
C GLY A 10 -1.97 1.35 -8.62
N TYR A 11 -1.02 1.26 -9.54
CA TYR A 11 0.40 1.26 -9.19
C TYR A 11 1.18 2.00 -10.28
N ARG A 12 2.39 2.41 -9.92
CA ARG A 12 3.25 3.16 -10.83
C ARG A 12 4.69 2.70 -10.67
N ASN A 13 5.36 2.47 -11.80
CA ASN A 13 6.79 2.20 -11.85
C ASN A 13 7.51 3.47 -12.31
N PHE A 14 8.59 3.82 -11.61
CA PHE A 14 9.37 4.99 -11.99
C PHE A 14 10.80 4.84 -11.47
N ASN A 15 11.70 5.70 -11.96
CA ASN A 15 13.08 5.72 -11.49
C ASN A 15 13.28 6.93 -10.58
N ARG A 16 13.95 6.70 -9.44
CA ARG A 16 14.26 7.78 -8.50
C ARG A 16 15.26 8.74 -9.15
N LYS A 17 15.00 10.03 -9.01
CA LYS A 17 15.83 11.05 -9.68
C LYS A 17 17.25 11.13 -9.10
N SER A 18 17.41 10.86 -7.81
CA SER A 18 18.69 11.03 -7.14
C SER A 18 19.76 10.04 -7.59
N ASP A 19 19.37 8.79 -7.92
CA ASP A 19 20.34 7.74 -8.27
C ASP A 19 19.86 6.82 -9.40
N GLY A 20 18.70 7.10 -9.98
CA GLY A 20 18.12 6.27 -11.04
C GLY A 20 17.58 4.93 -10.61
N LYS A 21 17.50 4.67 -9.31
CA LYS A 21 17.02 3.39 -8.80
C LYS A 21 15.56 3.18 -9.18
N PRO A 22 15.20 2.01 -9.77
CA PRO A 22 13.81 1.73 -10.07
C PRO A 22 12.98 1.52 -8.81
N LEU A 23 11.78 2.09 -8.79
CA LEU A 23 10.86 2.01 -7.67
C LEU A 23 9.47 1.70 -8.20
N THR A 24 8.66 1.04 -7.36
CA THR A 24 7.25 0.80 -7.63
C THR A 24 6.44 1.28 -6.43
N VAL A 25 5.38 2.02 -6.71
CA VAL A 25 4.46 2.55 -5.70
C VAL A 25 3.07 2.03 -6.00
N ILE A 26 2.39 1.53 -4.97
CA ILE A 26 0.99 1.13 -5.05
C ILE A 26 0.15 2.18 -4.35
N THR A 27 -0.89 2.66 -5.02
CA THR A 27 -1.89 3.53 -4.38
C THR A 27 -3.07 2.67 -3.95
N VAL A 28 -3.42 2.77 -2.67
CA VAL A 28 -4.55 2.04 -2.10
C VAL A 28 -5.58 3.02 -1.57
N ILE A 29 -6.82 2.56 -1.50
CA ILE A 29 -7.95 3.33 -1.02
C ILE A 29 -8.71 2.49 0.01
N TRP A 30 -9.23 3.14 1.05
CA TRP A 30 -10.08 2.49 2.05
C TRP A 30 -11.10 3.46 2.60
N GLN A 31 -12.22 2.89 3.09
CA GLN A 31 -13.28 3.68 3.68
C GLN A 31 -12.89 4.10 5.09
N CYS A 32 -13.19 5.35 5.44
CA CYS A 32 -12.97 5.85 6.80
C CYS A 32 -13.75 5.02 7.82
N THR A 33 -13.08 4.75 8.94
CA THR A 33 -13.68 4.00 10.05
C THR A 33 -14.49 4.95 10.94
N PRO A 34 -15.33 4.42 11.86
CA PRO A 34 -15.98 5.28 12.85
C PRO A 34 -15.00 6.11 13.67
N GLU A 35 -13.83 5.56 13.97
CA GLU A 35 -12.78 6.31 14.67
C GLU A 35 -12.28 7.48 13.84
N ASP A 36 -12.06 7.28 12.54
CA ASP A 36 -11.69 8.36 11.63
C ASP A 36 -12.76 9.45 11.63
N ASN A 37 -14.04 9.07 11.63
CA ASN A 37 -15.14 10.01 11.65
C ASN A 37 -15.11 10.86 12.92
N GLN A 38 -14.76 10.28 14.06
CA GLN A 38 -14.63 11.01 15.31
C GLN A 38 -13.52 12.07 15.26
N HIS A 39 -12.49 11.84 14.45
CA HIS A 39 -11.38 12.77 14.27
C HIS A 39 -11.57 13.71 13.08
N GLY A 40 -12.76 13.76 12.50
CA GLY A 40 -13.11 14.70 11.44
C GLY A 40 -12.82 14.23 10.02
N SER A 41 -12.50 12.94 9.84
CA SER A 41 -12.24 12.35 8.51
C SER A 41 -13.45 11.54 8.06
N PHE A 42 -13.93 11.81 6.85
CA PHE A 42 -15.12 11.16 6.29
C PHE A 42 -14.84 10.70 4.86
N GLY A 43 -15.60 9.71 4.40
CA GLY A 43 -15.50 9.20 3.03
C GLY A 43 -14.39 8.17 2.88
N ASN A 44 -13.61 8.29 1.81
CA ASN A 44 -12.50 7.38 1.52
C ASN A 44 -11.17 8.10 1.72
N ARG A 45 -10.17 7.34 2.16
CA ARG A 45 -8.80 7.81 2.26
C ARG A 45 -7.95 7.02 1.27
N TYR A 46 -6.80 7.57 0.90
CA TYR A 46 -5.85 6.88 0.04
C TYR A 46 -4.43 7.05 0.58
N ARG A 47 -3.55 6.17 0.13
CA ARG A 47 -2.14 6.23 0.50
C ARG A 47 -1.29 5.58 -0.59
N ASP A 48 -0.10 6.13 -0.81
CA ASP A 48 0.93 5.52 -1.62
C ASP A 48 1.84 4.67 -0.75
N ILE A 49 2.12 3.45 -1.19
CA ILE A 49 2.95 2.49 -0.46
C ILE A 49 4.06 2.04 -1.40
N PHE A 50 5.31 2.24 -0.97
CA PHE A 50 6.46 1.74 -1.71
C PHE A 50 6.57 0.23 -1.51
N VAL A 51 6.71 -0.52 -2.62
CA VAL A 51 6.91 -1.96 -2.53
C VAL A 51 8.36 -2.26 -2.15
N PRO A 52 8.61 -3.42 -1.49
CA PRO A 52 9.98 -3.86 -1.23
C PRO A 52 10.79 -3.98 -2.53
N ASP A 53 12.10 -3.75 -2.44
CA ASP A 53 12.99 -3.75 -3.60
C ASP A 53 12.88 -5.03 -4.43
N GLU A 54 12.68 -6.16 -3.77
CA GLU A 54 12.58 -7.47 -4.43
C GLU A 54 11.34 -7.59 -5.32
N LEU A 55 10.34 -6.76 -5.08
CA LEU A 55 9.06 -6.81 -5.79
C LEU A 55 8.92 -5.68 -6.81
N VAL A 56 9.91 -4.80 -6.92
CA VAL A 56 9.88 -3.70 -7.88
C VAL A 56 9.80 -4.28 -9.31
N GLY A 57 8.83 -3.77 -10.07
CA GLY A 57 8.63 -4.19 -11.46
C GLY A 57 7.92 -5.52 -11.63
N THR A 58 7.50 -6.20 -10.53
CA THR A 58 6.84 -7.50 -10.61
C THR A 58 5.32 -7.42 -10.68
N LEU A 59 4.75 -6.25 -10.44
CA LEU A 59 3.30 -6.07 -10.39
C LEU A 59 2.70 -6.12 -11.79
N LYS A 60 1.48 -6.66 -11.87
CA LYS A 60 0.71 -6.75 -13.10
C LYS A 60 -0.61 -6.03 -12.94
N PRO A 61 -1.22 -5.54 -14.04
CA PRO A 61 -2.48 -4.81 -13.94
C PRO A 61 -3.63 -5.57 -13.31
N ASP A 62 -3.57 -6.91 -13.25
CA ASP A 62 -4.62 -7.72 -12.64
C ASP A 62 -4.74 -7.52 -11.13
N CYS A 63 -3.74 -6.91 -10.48
CA CYS A 63 -3.84 -6.57 -9.05
C CYS A 63 -4.76 -5.38 -8.79
N ILE A 64 -5.07 -4.57 -9.79
CA ILE A 64 -5.91 -3.39 -9.62
C ILE A 64 -7.33 -3.84 -9.25
N GLY A 65 -7.87 -3.24 -8.19
CA GLY A 65 -9.18 -3.60 -7.67
C GLY A 65 -9.17 -4.72 -6.64
N GLN A 66 -8.04 -5.40 -6.45
CA GLN A 66 -7.92 -6.45 -5.43
C GLN A 66 -7.62 -5.84 -4.06
N GLU A 67 -7.79 -6.66 -3.02
CA GLU A 67 -7.40 -6.28 -1.67
C GLU A 67 -5.89 -6.44 -1.48
N LEU A 68 -5.25 -5.41 -0.93
CA LEU A 68 -3.84 -5.45 -0.60
C LEU A 68 -3.66 -5.90 0.84
N VAL A 69 -2.83 -6.92 1.04
CA VAL A 69 -2.44 -7.41 2.36
C VAL A 69 -0.94 -7.19 2.51
N LEU A 70 -0.57 -6.45 3.56
CA LEU A 70 0.81 -6.09 3.84
C LEU A 70 1.35 -6.93 4.99
N GLN A 71 2.62 -7.34 4.86
CA GLN A 71 3.37 -7.91 5.96
C GLN A 71 4.45 -6.93 6.39
N TYR A 72 4.61 -6.77 7.71
CA TYR A 72 5.53 -5.79 8.28
C TYR A 72 6.51 -6.47 9.20
N GLU A 73 7.71 -5.88 9.29
CA GLU A 73 8.68 -6.17 10.33
C GLU A 73 9.09 -4.86 11.00
N LEU A 74 9.57 -4.94 12.23
CA LEU A 74 10.11 -3.78 12.92
C LEU A 74 11.48 -3.46 12.36
N GLY A 75 11.66 -2.23 11.89
CA GLY A 75 12.94 -1.72 11.45
C GLY A 75 13.82 -1.33 12.62
N GLY A 76 15.03 -0.82 12.32
CA GLY A 76 16.06 -0.53 13.31
C GLY A 76 15.67 0.51 14.36
N PHE A 77 14.64 1.31 14.11
CA PHE A 77 14.16 2.32 15.05
C PHE A 77 12.75 2.03 15.55
N GLY A 78 12.29 0.78 15.43
CA GLY A 78 10.96 0.40 15.84
C GLY A 78 9.84 0.80 14.88
N SER A 79 10.16 1.43 13.76
CA SER A 79 9.17 1.78 12.74
C SER A 79 8.83 0.55 11.91
N PRO A 80 7.53 0.34 11.56
CA PRO A 80 7.17 -0.79 10.71
C PRO A 80 7.72 -0.61 9.30
N VAL A 81 8.26 -1.69 8.75
CA VAL A 81 8.78 -1.75 7.38
C VAL A 81 8.02 -2.84 6.64
N VAL A 82 7.51 -2.52 5.47
CA VAL A 82 6.81 -3.51 4.64
C VAL A 82 7.83 -4.49 4.07
N THR A 83 7.67 -5.77 4.39
CA THR A 83 8.57 -6.82 3.93
C THR A 83 7.98 -7.68 2.83
N ASP A 84 6.66 -7.74 2.71
CA ASP A 84 5.99 -8.50 1.66
C ASP A 84 4.60 -7.93 1.43
N ILE A 85 4.08 -8.18 0.23
CA ILE A 85 2.72 -7.80 -0.15
C ILE A 85 2.05 -8.96 -0.85
N THR A 86 0.77 -9.18 -0.55
CA THR A 86 -0.06 -10.17 -1.24
C THR A 86 -1.36 -9.52 -1.65
N PHE A 87 -2.02 -10.12 -2.64
CA PHE A 87 -3.29 -9.64 -3.15
C PHE A 87 -4.35 -10.71 -2.98
N LYS A 88 -5.57 -10.28 -2.63
CA LYS A 88 -6.73 -11.15 -2.50
C LYS A 88 -7.88 -10.59 -3.32
N PRO A 89 -8.78 -11.45 -3.86
CA PRO A 89 -9.97 -10.93 -4.53
C PRO A 89 -10.78 -10.02 -3.61
N TRP A 90 -11.26 -8.93 -4.16
CA TRP A 90 -12.09 -7.98 -3.42
C TRP A 90 -13.52 -8.49 -3.38
N LYS A 91 -13.97 -8.87 -2.19
CA LYS A 91 -15.34 -9.34 -1.95
C LYS A 91 -15.88 -8.83 -0.62
#